data_458c0d9c9aafc048564fec0801fbe09c
#
_entry.id   458c0d9c9aafc048564fec0801fbe09c
#
_cell.length_a   1.000
_cell.length_b   1.000
_cell.length_c   1.000
_cell.angle_alpha   90.00
_cell.angle_beta   90.00
_cell.angle_gamma   90.00
#
_symmetry.space_group_name_H-M   'P 1'
#
loop_
_entity.id
_entity.type
_entity.pdbx_description
1 polymer ?
#
loop_
_entity_poly.entity_id
_entity_poly.type
_entity_poly.pdbx_seq_one_letter_code
_entity_poly.pdbx_strand_id
1 'polypeptide(L)'
;MTPSAARTGPVLWYSHMYDVILFDLDGTLSDSGPGIMHSVRYALAKFGITGESEAALRRFVGPPMIESYMKFYGFSHEQAVQALAYYREDYLSGAIYMNTPYEGMEETLRALNAAGKTVAAATGKPTSMAEDVLRHFGWEKYFAFIAGATMDESRSEKHEIIDYALEALGVTDRSSVLMVGDRDNDVLGAARAGVDCCGVLYGYGSREELEVAGAKYIIEKPEDIPGIV
;
A
#
# COMPACT_ATOMS: atom_id res chain seq x y z
N MET A 1 2.65 43.68 46.05
CA MET A 1 2.41 43.27 44.66
C MET A 1 3.22 42.02 44.43
N THR A 2 2.58 40.87 44.49
CA THR A 2 3.19 39.55 44.26
C THR A 2 3.02 39.18 42.79
N PRO A 3 4.05 38.67 42.07
CA PRO A 3 3.89 38.27 40.69
C PRO A 3 3.14 36.95 40.61
N SER A 4 2.11 36.93 39.74
CA SER A 4 1.30 35.78 39.42
C SER A 4 2.17 34.71 38.71
N ALA A 5 2.22 33.52 39.29
CA ALA A 5 2.84 32.37 38.69
C ALA A 5 2.02 31.92 37.46
N ALA A 6 2.60 31.98 36.27
CA ALA A 6 2.05 31.37 35.06
C ALA A 6 1.95 29.86 35.26
N ARG A 7 0.75 29.33 35.23
CA ARG A 7 0.50 27.90 35.20
C ARG A 7 0.90 27.36 33.82
N THR A 8 2.09 26.80 33.74
CA THR A 8 2.41 25.88 32.64
C THR A 8 1.64 24.59 32.90
N GLY A 9 0.52 24.44 32.20
CA GLY A 9 -0.20 23.15 32.15
C GLY A 9 0.72 22.07 31.54
N PRO A 10 0.56 20.81 31.93
CA PRO A 10 1.34 19.75 31.34
C PRO A 10 1.08 19.74 29.83
N VAL A 11 2.17 19.84 29.04
CA VAL A 11 2.14 19.46 27.63
C VAL A 11 1.76 17.98 27.64
N LEU A 12 0.51 17.68 27.28
CA LEU A 12 0.09 16.32 26.99
C LEU A 12 0.92 15.86 25.80
N TRP A 13 1.99 15.15 26.09
CA TRP A 13 2.66 14.32 25.11
C TRP A 13 1.61 13.32 24.65
N TYR A 14 1.12 13.44 23.42
CA TYR A 14 0.39 12.38 22.75
C TYR A 14 1.37 11.21 22.65
N SER A 15 1.35 10.36 23.68
CA SER A 15 2.15 9.16 23.74
C SER A 15 1.63 8.21 22.65
N HIS A 16 2.46 7.96 21.65
CA HIS A 16 2.46 6.77 20.79
C HIS A 16 1.10 6.13 20.52
N MET A 17 0.35 6.71 19.57
CA MET A 17 -0.98 6.18 19.23
C MET A 17 -0.89 4.85 18.48
N TYR A 18 0.18 4.64 17.71
CA TYR A 18 0.37 3.43 16.91
C TYR A 18 1.75 2.85 17.12
N ASP A 19 1.81 1.56 17.44
CA ASP A 19 3.07 0.80 17.61
C ASP A 19 3.43 0.00 16.35
N VAL A 20 2.41 -0.32 15.53
CA VAL A 20 2.54 -1.11 14.31
C VAL A 20 2.07 -0.30 13.12
N ILE A 21 2.92 -0.14 12.12
CA ILE A 21 2.64 0.59 10.90
C ILE A 21 2.70 -0.38 9.72
N LEU A 22 1.55 -0.62 9.11
CA LEU A 22 1.41 -1.45 7.93
C LEU A 22 1.43 -0.55 6.68
N PHE A 23 2.23 -0.89 5.70
CA PHE A 23 2.32 -0.16 4.44
C PHE A 23 1.79 -1.00 3.28
N ASP A 24 0.96 -0.41 2.42
CA ASP A 24 0.87 -0.89 1.05
C ASP A 24 2.17 -0.62 0.30
N LEU A 25 2.37 -1.25 -0.85
CA LEU A 25 3.58 -1.13 -1.66
C LEU A 25 3.35 -0.21 -2.87
N ASP A 26 2.43 -0.62 -3.76
CA ASP A 26 2.22 0.00 -5.07
C ASP A 26 1.43 1.32 -4.92
N GLY A 27 2.07 2.46 -5.15
CA GLY A 27 1.47 3.78 -4.93
C GLY A 27 1.66 4.34 -3.52
N THR A 28 2.23 3.56 -2.60
CA THR A 28 2.45 3.97 -1.22
C THR A 28 3.94 4.02 -0.87
N LEU A 29 4.68 2.93 -1.01
CA LEU A 29 6.13 2.90 -0.82
C LEU A 29 6.87 3.36 -2.08
N SER A 30 6.32 3.05 -3.26
CA SER A 30 6.96 3.33 -4.53
C SER A 30 5.97 3.53 -5.68
N ASP A 31 6.39 4.27 -6.70
CA ASP A 31 5.70 4.44 -7.99
C ASP A 31 5.99 3.24 -8.89
N SER A 32 5.16 2.21 -8.79
CA SER A 32 5.22 0.99 -9.60
C SER A 32 4.39 1.06 -10.88
N GLY A 33 3.65 2.14 -11.07
CA GLY A 33 2.73 2.30 -12.21
C GLY A 33 3.38 2.11 -13.56
N PRO A 34 4.59 2.63 -13.83
CA PRO A 34 5.28 2.39 -15.10
C PRO A 34 5.39 0.91 -15.46
N GLY A 35 5.82 0.07 -14.51
CA GLY A 35 5.95 -1.37 -14.72
C GLY A 35 4.61 -2.09 -14.86
N ILE A 36 3.65 -1.74 -14.00
CA ILE A 36 2.30 -2.32 -14.05
C ILE A 36 1.64 -1.99 -15.39
N MET A 37 1.62 -0.71 -15.78
CA MET A 37 1.01 -0.27 -17.05
C MET A 37 1.71 -0.87 -18.27
N HIS A 38 3.03 -1.06 -18.23
CA HIS A 38 3.79 -1.75 -19.28
C HIS A 38 3.26 -3.18 -19.47
N SER A 39 3.18 -3.94 -18.39
CA SER A 39 2.77 -5.34 -18.44
C SER A 39 1.27 -5.52 -18.72
N VAL A 40 0.42 -4.59 -18.26
CA VAL A 40 -1.00 -4.57 -18.66
C VAL A 40 -1.14 -4.36 -20.18
N ARG A 41 -0.38 -3.41 -20.74
CA ARG A 41 -0.36 -3.17 -22.20
C ARG A 41 0.10 -4.41 -22.96
N TYR A 42 1.13 -5.10 -22.49
CA TYR A 42 1.59 -6.36 -23.05
C TYR A 42 0.48 -7.43 -23.04
N ALA A 43 -0.19 -7.61 -21.89
CA ALA A 43 -1.28 -8.59 -21.76
C ALA A 43 -2.46 -8.25 -22.68
N LEU A 44 -2.90 -7.00 -22.75
CA LEU A 44 -4.00 -6.55 -23.61
C LEU A 44 -3.68 -6.76 -25.09
N ALA A 45 -2.42 -6.54 -25.51
CA ALA A 45 -1.99 -6.78 -26.89
C ALA A 45 -2.15 -8.24 -27.31
N LYS A 46 -2.04 -9.23 -26.40
CA LYS A 46 -2.31 -10.64 -26.68
C LYS A 46 -3.78 -10.92 -27.03
N PHE A 47 -4.69 -10.02 -26.63
CA PHE A 47 -6.11 -10.06 -27.01
C PHE A 47 -6.45 -9.11 -28.18
N GLY A 48 -5.43 -8.54 -28.84
CA GLY A 48 -5.63 -7.61 -29.96
C GLY A 48 -6.06 -6.20 -29.54
N ILE A 49 -6.01 -5.87 -28.25
CA ILE A 49 -6.34 -4.56 -27.71
C ILE A 49 -5.04 -3.76 -27.61
N THR A 50 -4.98 -2.66 -28.40
CA THR A 50 -3.79 -1.80 -28.51
C THR A 50 -4.18 -0.33 -28.51
N GLY A 51 -3.22 0.56 -28.20
CA GLY A 51 -3.45 2.00 -28.23
C GLY A 51 -4.11 2.55 -26.98
N GLU A 52 -4.15 1.78 -25.90
CA GLU A 52 -4.70 2.22 -24.62
C GLU A 52 -3.97 3.46 -24.09
N SER A 53 -4.75 4.43 -23.62
CA SER A 53 -4.21 5.62 -22.97
C SER A 53 -3.60 5.29 -21.62
N GLU A 54 -2.63 6.10 -21.19
CA GLU A 54 -2.05 5.97 -19.86
C GLU A 54 -3.11 6.05 -18.76
N ALA A 55 -4.09 6.96 -18.90
CA ALA A 55 -5.20 7.09 -17.94
C ALA A 55 -6.06 5.82 -17.84
N ALA A 56 -6.24 5.08 -18.94
CA ALA A 56 -6.95 3.79 -18.91
C ALA A 56 -6.15 2.72 -18.19
N LEU A 57 -4.84 2.69 -18.41
CA LEU A 57 -3.94 1.70 -17.78
C LEU A 57 -3.66 1.99 -16.30
N ARG A 58 -3.60 3.28 -15.94
CA ARG A 58 -3.38 3.73 -14.54
C ARG A 58 -4.41 3.13 -13.56
N ARG A 59 -5.63 2.84 -14.03
CA ARG A 59 -6.68 2.22 -13.21
C ARG A 59 -6.36 0.81 -12.71
N PHE A 60 -5.35 0.15 -13.28
CA PHE A 60 -4.89 -1.16 -12.87
C PHE A 60 -3.92 -1.11 -11.67
N VAL A 61 -3.44 0.06 -11.30
CA VAL A 61 -2.53 0.20 -10.16
C VAL A 61 -3.34 0.22 -8.87
N GLY A 62 -3.13 -0.75 -8.00
CA GLY A 62 -3.79 -0.94 -6.71
C GLY A 62 -4.86 -2.04 -6.70
N PRO A 63 -5.90 -2.00 -7.54
CA PRO A 63 -6.95 -3.03 -7.54
C PRO A 63 -6.48 -4.42 -7.98
N PRO A 64 -7.18 -5.50 -7.57
CA PRO A 64 -6.92 -6.86 -8.05
C PRO A 64 -6.99 -6.96 -9.58
N MET A 65 -6.00 -7.63 -10.18
CA MET A 65 -5.84 -7.66 -11.64
C MET A 65 -7.00 -8.35 -12.37
N ILE A 66 -7.48 -9.51 -11.87
CA ILE A 66 -8.59 -10.25 -12.49
C ILE A 66 -9.84 -9.38 -12.54
N GLU A 67 -10.20 -8.77 -11.42
CA GLU A 67 -11.36 -7.87 -11.34
C GLU A 67 -11.21 -6.67 -12.27
N SER A 68 -10.01 -6.12 -12.38
CA SER A 68 -9.70 -4.98 -13.25
C SER A 68 -9.90 -5.34 -14.72
N TYR A 69 -9.42 -6.49 -15.19
CA TYR A 69 -9.66 -6.94 -16.57
C TYR A 69 -11.16 -7.18 -16.84
N MET A 70 -11.89 -7.80 -15.92
CA MET A 70 -13.32 -8.01 -16.04
C MET A 70 -14.08 -6.68 -16.08
N LYS A 71 -13.80 -5.76 -15.15
CA LYS A 71 -14.49 -4.49 -14.99
C LYS A 71 -14.20 -3.51 -16.13
N PHE A 72 -12.95 -3.39 -16.57
CA PHE A 72 -12.55 -2.35 -17.51
C PHE A 72 -12.63 -2.78 -18.98
N TYR A 73 -12.51 -4.10 -19.24
CA TYR A 73 -12.49 -4.65 -20.62
C TYR A 73 -13.59 -5.65 -20.88
N GLY A 74 -14.45 -5.97 -19.90
CA GLY A 74 -15.54 -6.92 -20.06
C GLY A 74 -15.08 -8.36 -20.28
N PHE A 75 -13.88 -8.70 -19.84
CA PHE A 75 -13.35 -10.07 -19.97
C PHE A 75 -14.18 -11.04 -19.15
N SER A 76 -14.37 -12.26 -19.66
CA SER A 76 -14.82 -13.38 -18.83
C SER A 76 -13.75 -13.68 -17.76
N HIS A 77 -14.12 -14.39 -16.71
CA HIS A 77 -13.16 -14.82 -15.70
C HIS A 77 -11.99 -15.60 -16.31
N GLU A 78 -12.26 -16.52 -17.26
CA GLU A 78 -11.20 -17.27 -17.96
C GLU A 78 -10.26 -16.37 -18.74
N GLN A 79 -10.80 -15.36 -19.44
CA GLN A 79 -10.01 -14.38 -20.18
C GLN A 79 -9.17 -13.51 -19.22
N ALA A 80 -9.73 -13.11 -18.08
CA ALA A 80 -9.01 -12.33 -17.08
C ALA A 80 -7.86 -13.13 -16.44
N VAL A 81 -8.07 -14.42 -16.15
CA VAL A 81 -7.01 -15.34 -15.67
C VAL A 81 -5.90 -15.48 -16.73
N GLN A 82 -6.27 -15.62 -18.00
CA GLN A 82 -5.28 -15.69 -19.09
C GLN A 82 -4.53 -14.36 -19.26
N ALA A 83 -5.22 -13.23 -19.13
CA ALA A 83 -4.59 -11.90 -19.17
C ALA A 83 -3.61 -11.70 -17.99
N LEU A 84 -3.98 -12.16 -16.80
CA LEU A 84 -3.08 -12.17 -15.64
C LEU A 84 -1.83 -13.02 -15.89
N ALA A 85 -1.95 -14.16 -16.55
CA ALA A 85 -0.79 -15.00 -16.92
C ALA A 85 0.17 -14.24 -17.86
N TYR A 86 -0.35 -13.57 -18.89
CA TYR A 86 0.45 -12.74 -19.80
C TYR A 86 1.06 -11.52 -19.07
N TYR A 87 0.28 -10.88 -18.20
CA TYR A 87 0.80 -9.80 -17.34
C TYR A 87 2.00 -10.28 -16.51
N ARG A 88 1.86 -11.41 -15.82
CA ARG A 88 2.93 -11.97 -14.98
C ARG A 88 4.17 -12.39 -15.77
N GLU A 89 3.97 -12.93 -16.99
CA GLU A 89 5.07 -13.26 -17.91
C GLU A 89 5.97 -12.06 -18.17
N ASP A 90 5.37 -10.93 -18.55
CA ASP A 90 6.11 -9.69 -18.84
C ASP A 90 6.62 -9.02 -17.56
N TYR A 91 5.77 -8.91 -16.54
CA TYR A 91 6.09 -8.23 -15.29
C TYR A 91 7.32 -8.84 -14.60
N LEU A 92 7.38 -10.17 -14.52
CA LEU A 92 8.48 -10.89 -13.91
C LEU A 92 9.72 -10.96 -14.81
N SER A 93 9.61 -10.67 -16.12
CA SER A 93 10.75 -10.61 -17.01
C SER A 93 11.62 -9.36 -16.82
N GLY A 94 11.16 -8.39 -16.02
CA GLY A 94 11.92 -7.18 -15.68
C GLY A 94 11.08 -5.94 -15.43
N ALA A 95 9.82 -5.90 -15.88
CA ALA A 95 8.96 -4.73 -15.68
C ALA A 95 8.67 -4.45 -14.18
N ILE A 96 8.77 -5.45 -13.30
CA ILE A 96 8.68 -5.30 -11.85
C ILE A 96 9.68 -4.27 -11.29
N TYR A 97 10.83 -4.08 -11.96
CA TYR A 97 11.86 -3.11 -11.57
C TYR A 97 11.70 -1.74 -12.25
N MET A 98 10.71 -1.57 -13.12
CA MET A 98 10.26 -0.25 -13.58
C MET A 98 9.44 0.43 -12.48
N ASN A 99 10.09 0.68 -11.36
CA ASN A 99 9.51 1.06 -10.09
C ASN A 99 10.47 2.01 -9.38
N THR A 100 9.96 3.13 -8.85
CA THR A 100 10.78 4.16 -8.23
C THR A 100 10.28 4.45 -6.81
N PRO A 101 11.16 4.37 -5.78
CA PRO A 101 10.80 4.82 -4.43
C PRO A 101 10.26 6.24 -4.41
N TYR A 102 9.22 6.50 -3.59
CA TYR A 102 8.81 7.89 -3.35
C TYR A 102 9.88 8.64 -2.56
N GLU A 103 10.07 9.91 -2.90
CA GLU A 103 11.04 10.79 -2.22
C GLU A 103 10.71 10.86 -0.73
N GLY A 104 11.73 10.78 0.14
CA GLY A 104 11.58 10.79 1.60
C GLY A 104 11.12 9.46 2.23
N MET A 105 10.76 8.44 1.44
CA MET A 105 10.25 7.18 2.00
C MET A 105 11.30 6.40 2.78
N GLU A 106 12.54 6.30 2.30
CA GLU A 106 13.58 5.59 3.07
C GLU A 106 13.88 6.27 4.39
N GLU A 107 13.93 7.61 4.41
CA GLU A 107 14.09 8.41 5.62
C GLU A 107 12.96 8.17 6.61
N THR A 108 11.72 8.08 6.10
CA THR A 108 10.53 7.78 6.90
C THR A 108 10.61 6.39 7.52
N LEU A 109 10.93 5.35 6.73
CA LEU A 109 11.10 3.99 7.23
C LEU A 109 12.20 3.91 8.31
N ARG A 110 13.31 4.60 8.08
CA ARG A 110 14.41 4.70 9.04
C ARG A 110 13.98 5.38 10.33
N ALA A 111 13.22 6.48 10.23
CA ALA A 111 12.73 7.23 11.39
C ALA A 111 11.75 6.40 12.24
N LEU A 112 10.83 5.67 11.60
CA LEU A 112 9.88 4.77 12.28
C LEU A 112 10.61 3.66 13.04
N ASN A 113 11.59 3.01 12.39
CA ASN A 113 12.40 1.96 13.04
C ASN A 113 13.21 2.53 14.21
N ALA A 114 13.81 3.72 14.05
CA ALA A 114 14.57 4.39 15.12
C ALA A 114 13.68 4.78 16.31
N ALA A 115 12.39 5.06 16.06
CA ALA A 115 11.39 5.32 17.10
C ALA A 115 10.84 4.04 17.76
N GLY A 116 11.34 2.87 17.36
CA GLY A 116 10.92 1.57 17.92
C GLY A 116 9.57 1.06 17.38
N LYS A 117 9.06 1.64 16.29
CA LYS A 117 7.81 1.17 15.66
C LYS A 117 8.04 -0.13 14.91
N THR A 118 7.06 -1.03 14.95
CA THR A 118 7.05 -2.23 14.12
C THR A 118 6.53 -1.87 12.74
N VAL A 119 7.37 -1.95 11.72
CA VAL A 119 7.00 -1.69 10.33
C VAL A 119 6.79 -3.01 9.61
N ALA A 120 5.68 -3.14 8.89
CA ALA A 120 5.41 -4.31 8.05
C ALA A 120 4.72 -3.90 6.74
N ALA A 121 4.79 -4.76 5.73
CA ALA A 121 4.04 -4.57 4.51
C ALA A 121 2.71 -5.34 4.56
N ALA A 122 1.63 -4.73 4.03
CA ALA A 122 0.33 -5.37 3.83
C ALA A 122 -0.20 -4.97 2.45
N THR A 123 0.20 -5.71 1.41
CA THR A 123 0.00 -5.33 0.01
C THR A 123 -0.78 -6.34 -0.81
N GLY A 124 -1.61 -5.85 -1.74
CA GLY A 124 -2.25 -6.68 -2.75
C GLY A 124 -1.30 -7.35 -3.75
N LYS A 125 -0.03 -6.89 -3.80
CA LYS A 125 1.01 -7.57 -4.56
C LYS A 125 1.32 -8.94 -3.94
N PRO A 126 1.51 -10.02 -4.74
CA PRO A 126 1.95 -11.32 -4.21
C PRO A 126 3.22 -11.21 -3.35
N THR A 127 3.25 -11.92 -2.22
CA THR A 127 4.33 -11.82 -1.21
C THR A 127 5.72 -11.92 -1.84
N SER A 128 5.97 -12.91 -2.70
CA SER A 128 7.29 -13.08 -3.35
C SER A 128 7.70 -11.90 -4.23
N MET A 129 6.73 -11.29 -4.91
CA MET A 129 6.97 -10.09 -5.73
C MET A 129 7.23 -8.85 -4.87
N ALA A 130 6.53 -8.72 -3.73
CA ALA A 130 6.76 -7.64 -2.77
C ALA A 130 8.16 -7.75 -2.15
N GLU A 131 8.56 -8.95 -1.75
CA GLU A 131 9.93 -9.22 -1.27
C GLU A 131 11.00 -8.85 -2.29
N ASP A 132 10.79 -9.21 -3.57
CA ASP A 132 11.74 -8.89 -4.64
C ASP A 132 11.90 -7.37 -4.84
N VAL A 133 10.80 -6.62 -4.81
CA VAL A 133 10.83 -5.14 -4.90
C VAL A 133 11.54 -4.54 -3.70
N LEU A 134 11.18 -4.95 -2.47
CA LEU A 134 11.82 -4.42 -1.26
C LEU A 134 13.31 -4.77 -1.19
N ARG A 135 13.69 -5.95 -1.67
CA ARG A 135 15.09 -6.37 -1.80
C ARG A 135 15.83 -5.53 -2.84
N HIS A 136 15.21 -5.26 -3.98
CA HIS A 136 15.78 -4.40 -5.02
C HIS A 136 16.11 -2.99 -4.50
N PHE A 137 15.26 -2.43 -3.62
CA PHE A 137 15.51 -1.15 -2.95
C PHE A 137 16.47 -1.25 -1.75
N GLY A 138 16.81 -2.46 -1.29
CA GLY A 138 17.59 -2.66 -0.04
C GLY A 138 16.80 -2.33 1.21
N TRP A 139 15.48 -2.40 1.15
CA TRP A 139 14.55 -2.00 2.23
C TRP A 139 14.03 -3.14 3.09
N GLU A 140 14.30 -4.39 2.76
CA GLU A 140 13.89 -5.56 3.57
C GLU A 140 14.22 -5.39 5.07
N LYS A 141 15.35 -4.78 5.35
CA LYS A 141 15.85 -4.53 6.72
C LYS A 141 14.94 -3.65 7.58
N TYR A 142 14.01 -2.90 6.97
CA TYR A 142 13.08 -2.05 7.69
C TYR A 142 11.78 -2.75 8.08
N PHE A 143 11.49 -3.91 7.49
CA PHE A 143 10.22 -4.60 7.63
C PHE A 143 10.36 -5.82 8.55
N ALA A 144 9.56 -5.86 9.63
CA ALA A 144 9.48 -7.01 10.52
C ALA A 144 8.75 -8.19 9.85
N PHE A 145 7.82 -7.89 8.92
CA PHE A 145 7.08 -8.88 8.15
C PHE A 145 6.60 -8.30 6.81
N ILE A 146 6.49 -9.15 5.79
CA ILE A 146 5.97 -8.79 4.48
C ILE A 146 4.78 -9.69 4.18
N ALA A 147 3.57 -9.14 4.32
CA ALA A 147 2.32 -9.78 3.96
C ALA A 147 1.87 -9.30 2.59
N GLY A 148 1.69 -10.22 1.67
CA GLY A 148 1.15 -9.97 0.34
C GLY A 148 0.01 -10.92 0.01
N ALA A 149 -0.63 -10.72 -1.14
CA ALA A 149 -1.55 -11.68 -1.70
C ALA A 149 -0.84 -13.03 -1.96
N THR A 150 -1.62 -14.09 -2.13
CA THR A 150 -1.11 -15.37 -2.63
C THR A 150 -1.09 -15.38 -4.16
N MET A 151 -0.20 -16.18 -4.75
CA MET A 151 -0.14 -16.31 -6.22
C MET A 151 -1.37 -16.99 -6.83
N ASP A 152 -2.09 -17.78 -6.05
CA ASP A 152 -3.35 -18.45 -6.42
C ASP A 152 -4.60 -17.64 -6.04
N GLU A 153 -4.39 -16.42 -5.50
CA GLU A 153 -5.44 -15.49 -5.08
C GLU A 153 -6.37 -16.00 -3.96
N SER A 154 -5.98 -17.06 -3.25
CA SER A 154 -6.73 -17.56 -2.09
C SER A 154 -6.72 -16.59 -0.89
N ARG A 155 -5.78 -15.64 -0.86
CA ARG A 155 -5.74 -14.45 -0.01
C ARG A 155 -5.43 -13.26 -0.91
N SER A 156 -6.43 -12.45 -1.23
CA SER A 156 -6.29 -11.29 -2.13
C SER A 156 -6.94 -10.02 -1.59
N GLU A 157 -7.91 -10.17 -0.69
CA GLU A 157 -8.59 -9.04 -0.08
C GLU A 157 -7.69 -8.34 0.93
N LYS A 158 -7.67 -7.00 0.92
CA LYS A 158 -6.78 -6.21 1.78
C LYS A 158 -6.94 -6.54 3.27
N HIS A 159 -8.17 -6.76 3.76
CA HIS A 159 -8.39 -7.10 5.17
C HIS A 159 -7.79 -8.47 5.55
N GLU A 160 -7.83 -9.46 4.66
CA GLU A 160 -7.23 -10.78 4.90
C GLU A 160 -5.71 -10.69 4.97
N ILE A 161 -5.11 -9.82 4.15
CA ILE A 161 -3.67 -9.55 4.14
C ILE A 161 -3.26 -8.84 5.43
N ILE A 162 -4.04 -7.85 5.88
CA ILE A 162 -3.83 -7.17 7.17
C ILE A 162 -3.93 -8.18 8.33
N ASP A 163 -4.99 -8.99 8.36
CA ASP A 163 -5.18 -10.01 9.40
C ASP A 163 -3.99 -10.99 9.45
N TYR A 164 -3.53 -11.44 8.28
CA TYR A 164 -2.36 -12.30 8.17
C TYR A 164 -1.07 -11.64 8.71
N ALA A 165 -0.86 -10.34 8.40
CA ALA A 165 0.27 -9.60 8.94
C ALA A 165 0.21 -9.50 10.47
N LEU A 166 -0.95 -9.17 11.03
CA LEU A 166 -1.15 -9.02 12.47
C LEU A 166 -1.00 -10.35 13.21
N GLU A 167 -1.50 -11.44 12.65
CA GLU A 167 -1.32 -12.79 13.20
C GLU A 167 0.15 -13.17 13.24
N ALA A 168 0.89 -12.98 12.14
CA ALA A 168 2.31 -13.28 12.06
C ALA A 168 3.16 -12.45 13.03
N LEU A 169 2.77 -11.20 13.29
CA LEU A 169 3.42 -10.30 14.24
C LEU A 169 2.98 -10.53 15.70
N GLY A 170 1.96 -11.37 15.95
CA GLY A 170 1.40 -11.58 17.28
C GLY A 170 0.66 -10.38 17.85
N VAL A 171 0.14 -9.48 16.98
CA VAL A 171 -0.55 -8.26 17.36
C VAL A 171 -2.01 -8.56 17.68
N THR A 172 -2.43 -8.27 18.91
CA THR A 172 -3.82 -8.48 19.38
C THR A 172 -4.58 -7.17 19.56
N ASP A 173 -3.87 -6.08 19.89
CA ASP A 173 -4.47 -4.75 20.03
C ASP A 173 -4.48 -4.01 18.69
N ARG A 174 -5.61 -4.06 18.00
CA ARG A 174 -5.79 -3.42 16.69
C ARG A 174 -5.83 -1.89 16.77
N SER A 175 -6.11 -1.32 17.95
CA SER A 175 -6.11 0.13 18.14
C SER A 175 -4.71 0.74 18.06
N SER A 176 -3.67 -0.08 18.24
CA SER A 176 -2.26 0.31 18.10
C SER A 176 -1.71 0.17 16.67
N VAL A 177 -2.57 -0.13 15.68
CA VAL A 177 -2.17 -0.39 14.29
C VAL A 177 -2.65 0.71 13.36
N LEU A 178 -1.76 1.19 12.51
CA LEU A 178 -2.08 2.10 11.42
C LEU A 178 -1.75 1.45 10.08
N MET A 179 -2.73 1.36 9.18
CA MET A 179 -2.52 1.06 7.76
C MET A 179 -2.19 2.36 7.02
N VAL A 180 -1.20 2.33 6.15
CA VAL A 180 -0.83 3.43 5.24
C VAL A 180 -1.02 2.94 3.82
N GLY A 181 -1.87 3.63 3.04
CA GLY A 181 -2.18 3.24 1.67
C GLY A 181 -2.70 4.42 0.85
N ASP A 182 -2.74 4.26 -0.47
CA ASP A 182 -3.10 5.34 -1.39
C ASP A 182 -4.47 5.17 -2.06
N ARG A 183 -5.17 4.03 -1.83
CA ARG A 183 -6.44 3.72 -2.47
C ARG A 183 -7.56 3.45 -1.46
N ASP A 184 -8.79 3.52 -1.97
CA ASP A 184 -10.01 3.18 -1.22
C ASP A 184 -9.99 1.76 -0.66
N ASN A 185 -9.43 0.79 -1.39
CA ASN A 185 -9.32 -0.59 -0.92
C ASN A 185 -8.41 -0.73 0.32
N ASP A 186 -7.40 0.13 0.49
CA ASP A 186 -6.60 0.18 1.72
C ASP A 186 -7.43 0.62 2.90
N VAL A 187 -8.19 1.70 2.70
CA VAL A 187 -9.05 2.29 3.75
C VAL A 187 -10.17 1.33 4.12
N LEU A 188 -10.86 0.77 3.13
CA LEU A 188 -11.96 -0.18 3.35
C LEU A 188 -11.45 -1.50 3.96
N GLY A 189 -10.28 -1.97 3.52
CA GLY A 189 -9.64 -3.15 4.07
C GLY A 189 -9.20 -2.94 5.51
N ALA A 190 -8.62 -1.78 5.85
CA ALA A 190 -8.26 -1.41 7.21
C ALA A 190 -9.51 -1.35 8.12
N ALA A 191 -10.59 -0.71 7.66
CA ALA A 191 -11.85 -0.64 8.39
C ALA A 191 -12.44 -2.05 8.68
N ARG A 192 -12.42 -2.96 7.69
CA ARG A 192 -12.87 -4.35 7.86
C ARG A 192 -11.99 -5.13 8.82
N ALA A 193 -10.67 -4.88 8.81
CA ALA A 193 -9.73 -5.46 9.76
C ALA A 193 -9.78 -4.80 11.15
N GLY A 194 -10.54 -3.71 11.32
CA GLY A 194 -10.66 -3.01 12.60
C GLY A 194 -9.42 -2.21 13.00
N VAL A 195 -8.66 -1.71 12.03
CA VAL A 195 -7.49 -0.84 12.23
C VAL A 195 -7.72 0.53 11.57
N ASP A 196 -7.02 1.55 12.04
CA ASP A 196 -7.07 2.88 11.45
C ASP A 196 -6.31 2.93 10.12
N CYS A 197 -6.69 3.87 9.23
CA CYS A 197 -6.00 4.08 7.96
C CYS A 197 -5.58 5.54 7.76
N CYS A 198 -4.35 5.71 7.28
CA CYS A 198 -3.80 6.95 6.75
C CYS A 198 -3.73 6.85 5.22
N GLY A 199 -4.53 7.67 4.54
CA GLY A 199 -4.48 7.82 3.09
C GLY A 199 -3.32 8.74 2.66
N VAL A 200 -2.64 8.40 1.58
CA VAL A 200 -1.54 9.20 1.03
C VAL A 200 -1.91 9.77 -0.34
N LEU A 201 -1.62 11.05 -0.59
CA LEU A 201 -2.00 11.77 -1.82
C LEU A 201 -0.91 11.76 -2.90
N TYR A 202 0.28 11.27 -2.59
CA TYR A 202 1.36 11.16 -3.57
C TYR A 202 1.27 9.89 -4.43
N GLY A 203 0.31 8.99 -4.13
CA GLY A 203 0.03 7.77 -4.88
C GLY A 203 -0.95 7.95 -6.04
N TYR A 204 -1.81 6.96 -6.26
CA TYR A 204 -2.74 6.88 -7.39
C TYR A 204 -4.17 7.29 -7.04
N GLY A 205 -4.57 7.22 -5.76
CA GLY A 205 -5.87 7.63 -5.28
C GLY A 205 -6.06 9.14 -5.22
N SER A 206 -7.31 9.58 -5.17
CA SER A 206 -7.65 10.98 -4.97
C SER A 206 -8.05 11.26 -3.52
N ARG A 207 -7.99 12.53 -3.12
CA ARG A 207 -8.50 12.96 -1.81
C ARG A 207 -9.96 12.55 -1.61
N GLU A 208 -10.79 12.77 -2.62
CA GLU A 208 -12.22 12.43 -2.58
C GLU A 208 -12.42 10.91 -2.38
N GLU A 209 -11.64 10.07 -3.09
CA GLU A 209 -11.67 8.62 -2.93
C GLU A 209 -11.35 8.21 -1.48
N LEU A 210 -10.28 8.76 -0.91
CA LEU A 210 -9.85 8.45 0.46
C LEU A 210 -10.80 8.96 1.52
N GLU A 211 -11.36 10.18 1.35
CA GLU A 211 -12.35 10.76 2.26
C GLU A 211 -13.66 9.98 2.25
N VAL A 212 -14.16 9.60 1.07
CA VAL A 212 -15.38 8.79 0.93
C VAL A 212 -15.20 7.41 1.52
N ALA A 213 -14.02 6.80 1.36
CA ALA A 213 -13.68 5.52 1.98
C ALA A 213 -13.54 5.60 3.51
N GLY A 214 -13.35 6.79 4.09
CA GLY A 214 -13.28 7.00 5.53
C GLY A 214 -11.86 6.98 6.12
N ALA A 215 -10.85 7.39 5.35
CA ALA A 215 -9.48 7.52 5.87
C ALA A 215 -9.43 8.44 7.10
N LYS A 216 -8.81 7.98 8.19
CA LYS A 216 -8.71 8.76 9.44
C LYS A 216 -7.76 9.94 9.32
N TYR A 217 -6.68 9.76 8.58
CA TYR A 217 -5.70 10.79 8.23
C TYR A 217 -5.51 10.80 6.72
N ILE A 218 -5.18 11.97 6.17
CA ILE A 218 -4.78 12.15 4.78
C ILE A 218 -3.56 13.06 4.76
N ILE A 219 -2.46 12.57 4.17
CA ILE A 219 -1.16 13.25 4.13
C ILE A 219 -0.69 13.44 2.68
N GLU A 220 0.24 14.38 2.48
CA GLU A 220 0.71 14.76 1.15
C GLU A 220 2.10 14.22 0.81
N LYS A 221 2.88 13.78 1.82
CA LYS A 221 4.25 13.30 1.63
C LYS A 221 4.64 12.27 2.71
N PRO A 222 5.60 11.38 2.41
CA PRO A 222 6.05 10.34 3.35
C PRO A 222 6.52 10.86 4.70
N GLU A 223 7.18 12.03 4.72
CA GLU A 223 7.75 12.64 5.94
C GLU A 223 6.69 13.09 6.95
N ASP A 224 5.42 13.14 6.56
CA ASP A 224 4.32 13.47 7.46
C ASP A 224 3.93 12.27 8.37
N ILE A 225 4.28 11.02 7.98
CA ILE A 225 3.91 9.80 8.70
C ILE A 225 4.45 9.77 10.14
N PRO A 226 5.74 10.07 10.42
CA PRO A 226 6.24 10.06 11.78
C PRO A 226 5.55 11.06 12.72
N GLY A 227 4.86 12.05 12.17
CA GLY A 227 4.13 13.05 12.96
C GLY A 227 2.75 12.59 13.45
N ILE A 228 2.24 11.47 12.94
CA ILE A 228 0.92 10.92 13.30
C ILE A 228 0.98 9.59 14.07
N VAL A 229 2.18 9.02 14.30
CA VAL A 229 2.40 7.71 14.95
C VAL A 229 3.20 7.78 16.25
#